data_2886aeb3b84f52edc62c3b39d3fcbdbf
#
_entry.id   2886aeb3b84f52edc62c3b39d3fcbdbf
#
_cell.length_a   1.000
_cell.length_b   1.000
_cell.length_c   1.000
_cell.angle_alpha   90.00
_cell.angle_beta   90.00
_cell.angle_gamma   90.00
#
_symmetry.space_group_name_H-M   'P 1'
#
loop_
_entity.id
_entity.type
_entity.pdbx_description
1 polymer ?
#
loop_
_entity_poly.entity_id
_entity_poly.type
_entity_poly.pdbx_seq_one_letter_code
_entity_poly.pdbx_strand_id
1 'polypeptide(L)'
;IGPEWTRWDAWYHRSNKGGGRWEYRKKMPESWTVKYRNLTFKIAPTGFKHTGLFPEQAANWDWCSEHIRAAKAIGREVSVLNLFGYTGAATVAAAAAGASVCHVDSAKGMVEWCKENARFSGLAQAPIRYIVEDCHTFVRRELRRGKKYDAIIMDPPSYGHGADGEVWKLETNLWPLLADCQKLVSEDPIFFLVNAYTTGLSPTSLANVLSRLFASHGGTTATGEIGLPITAGGLVLPCGIYGRRWWSVSYTHLTLPTKRI
;
A
#
# COMPACT_ATOMS: atom_id res chain seq x y z
N ILE A 1 -10.54 -5.69 -31.07
CA ILE A 1 -10.12 -4.37 -30.52
C ILE A 1 -11.10 -3.37 -31.07
N GLY A 2 -11.87 -2.69 -30.19
CA GLY A 2 -12.85 -1.71 -30.61
C GLY A 2 -12.20 -0.44 -31.20
N PRO A 3 -12.94 0.37 -31.97
CA PRO A 3 -12.40 1.57 -32.63
C PRO A 3 -11.86 2.62 -31.63
N GLU A 4 -12.30 2.61 -30.38
CA GLU A 4 -11.82 3.47 -29.29
C GLU A 4 -10.33 3.25 -28.98
N TRP A 5 -9.82 2.05 -29.16
CA TRP A 5 -8.39 1.70 -28.96
C TRP A 5 -7.47 2.27 -30.03
N THR A 6 -8.02 2.83 -31.11
CA THR A 6 -7.25 3.51 -32.13
C THR A 6 -7.05 5.00 -31.84
N ARG A 7 -7.72 5.55 -30.81
CA ARG A 7 -7.70 6.98 -30.42
C ARG A 7 -6.85 7.25 -29.18
N TRP A 8 -5.69 6.63 -29.08
CA TRP A 8 -4.78 6.87 -27.97
C TRP A 8 -3.92 8.12 -28.18
N ASP A 9 -3.53 8.78 -27.11
CA ASP A 9 -2.61 9.91 -27.09
C ASP A 9 -1.16 9.46 -26.87
N ALA A 10 -0.97 8.41 -26.06
CA ALA A 10 0.31 7.74 -25.84
C ALA A 10 0.12 6.23 -25.70
N TRP A 11 1.06 5.47 -26.21
CA TRP A 11 1.06 4.01 -26.15
C TRP A 11 2.41 3.50 -25.65
N TYR A 12 2.36 2.59 -24.67
CA TYR A 12 3.57 1.93 -24.17
C TYR A 12 3.80 0.60 -24.92
N HIS A 13 4.87 0.55 -25.70
CA HIS A 13 5.30 -0.67 -26.37
C HIS A 13 6.22 -1.47 -25.46
N ARG A 14 5.73 -2.62 -25.00
CA ARG A 14 6.50 -3.52 -24.13
C ARG A 14 7.57 -4.25 -24.94
N SER A 15 8.78 -4.32 -24.42
CA SER A 15 9.87 -5.12 -24.97
C SER A 15 9.82 -6.55 -24.42
N ASN A 16 10.14 -7.54 -25.23
CA ASN A 16 10.30 -8.93 -24.81
C ASN A 16 11.54 -9.15 -23.91
N LYS A 17 12.44 -8.18 -23.85
CA LYS A 17 13.68 -8.20 -23.03
C LYS A 17 13.52 -7.44 -21.70
N GLY A 18 12.29 -7.06 -21.33
CA GLY A 18 12.00 -6.17 -20.21
C GLY A 18 12.02 -4.69 -20.60
N GLY A 19 11.30 -3.86 -19.82
CA GLY A 19 11.09 -2.45 -20.15
C GLY A 19 10.25 -2.23 -21.41
N GLY A 20 10.45 -1.10 -22.06
CA GLY A 20 9.72 -0.69 -23.26
C GLY A 20 9.91 0.78 -23.58
N ARG A 21 9.06 1.31 -24.46
CA ARG A 21 9.09 2.72 -24.86
C ARG A 21 7.67 3.25 -25.00
N TRP A 22 7.52 4.55 -24.71
CA TRP A 22 6.31 5.29 -25.04
C TRP A 22 6.37 5.79 -26.49
N GLU A 23 5.27 5.66 -27.20
CA GLU A 23 4.97 6.33 -28.46
C GLU A 23 3.91 7.39 -28.17
N TYR A 24 4.13 8.61 -28.66
CA TYR A 24 3.25 9.75 -28.44
C TYR A 24 2.64 10.21 -29.76
N ARG A 25 1.33 10.26 -29.86
CA ARG A 25 0.62 10.89 -31.00
C ARG A 25 0.42 12.39 -30.79
N LYS A 26 0.43 12.82 -29.53
CA LYS A 26 0.32 14.24 -29.16
C LYS A 26 1.45 14.60 -28.20
N LYS A 27 1.80 15.87 -28.17
CA LYS A 27 2.70 16.40 -27.14
C LYS A 27 2.02 16.23 -25.78
N MET A 28 2.56 15.36 -24.95
CA MET A 28 2.11 15.14 -23.58
C MET A 28 2.90 16.01 -22.60
N PRO A 29 2.32 16.48 -21.51
CA PRO A 29 3.08 17.06 -20.41
C PRO A 29 4.01 16.01 -19.80
N GLU A 30 5.13 16.43 -19.23
CA GLU A 30 6.03 15.53 -18.52
C GLU A 30 5.36 14.87 -17.30
N SER A 31 4.44 15.60 -16.67
CA SER A 31 3.61 15.10 -15.60
C SER A 31 2.31 15.90 -15.48
N TRP A 32 1.29 15.28 -14.87
CA TRP A 32 0.03 15.94 -14.51
C TRP A 32 -0.49 15.36 -13.21
N THR A 33 -1.61 15.87 -12.71
CA THR A 33 -2.21 15.35 -11.48
C THR A 33 -3.59 14.76 -11.76
N VAL A 34 -3.92 13.73 -10.98
CA VAL A 34 -5.27 13.14 -10.90
C VAL A 34 -5.76 13.23 -9.48
N LYS A 35 -7.08 13.28 -9.30
CA LYS A 35 -7.71 13.35 -7.98
C LYS A 35 -8.42 12.04 -7.66
N TYR A 36 -8.32 11.64 -6.41
CA TYR A 36 -9.14 10.59 -5.81
C TYR A 36 -9.70 11.12 -4.49
N ARG A 37 -11.01 11.34 -4.41
CA ARG A 37 -11.65 12.04 -3.28
C ARG A 37 -10.97 13.39 -3.02
N ASN A 38 -10.45 13.59 -1.81
CA ASN A 38 -9.70 14.79 -1.41
C ASN A 38 -8.17 14.70 -1.63
N LEU A 39 -7.70 13.59 -2.19
CA LEU A 39 -6.28 13.38 -2.47
C LEU A 39 -5.93 13.75 -3.91
N THR A 40 -4.69 14.18 -4.12
CA THR A 40 -4.15 14.56 -5.43
C THR A 40 -2.83 13.84 -5.66
N PHE A 41 -2.73 13.13 -6.78
CA PHE A 41 -1.57 12.33 -7.14
C PHE A 41 -0.97 12.78 -8.45
N LYS A 42 0.36 12.87 -8.49
CA LYS A 42 1.12 13.11 -9.71
C LYS A 42 1.16 11.84 -10.56
N ILE A 43 0.96 12.00 -11.85
CA ILE A 43 1.09 10.98 -12.88
C ILE A 43 2.14 11.44 -13.86
N ALA A 44 3.02 10.52 -14.28
CA ALA A 44 4.02 10.76 -15.33
C ALA A 44 4.31 9.46 -16.08
N PRO A 45 4.47 9.49 -17.41
CA PRO A 45 5.05 8.38 -18.13
C PRO A 45 6.47 8.13 -17.64
N THR A 46 6.75 6.92 -17.14
CA THR A 46 8.09 6.55 -16.69
C THR A 46 8.80 5.73 -17.76
N GLY A 47 10.09 5.45 -17.60
CA GLY A 47 10.83 4.52 -18.44
C GLY A 47 10.28 3.08 -18.42
N PHE A 48 9.38 2.80 -17.50
CA PHE A 48 8.59 1.57 -17.41
C PHE A 48 7.13 1.87 -17.79
N LYS A 49 6.30 0.82 -17.93
CA LYS A 49 4.87 0.98 -18.27
C LYS A 49 4.04 1.70 -17.19
N HIS A 50 4.53 1.78 -15.98
CA HIS A 50 3.80 2.36 -14.86
C HIS A 50 3.84 3.89 -14.91
N THR A 51 2.73 4.52 -14.51
CA THR A 51 2.55 5.98 -14.60
C THR A 51 2.52 6.66 -13.23
N GLY A 52 2.86 5.94 -12.17
CA GLY A 52 2.96 6.49 -10.82
C GLY A 52 1.74 6.22 -9.93
N LEU A 53 0.71 5.56 -10.43
CA LEU A 53 -0.47 5.21 -9.62
C LEU A 53 -1.03 3.86 -10.04
N PHE A 54 -1.54 3.11 -9.07
CA PHE A 54 -2.26 1.85 -9.23
C PHE A 54 -3.70 2.08 -8.74
N PRO A 55 -4.63 2.48 -9.64
CA PRO A 55 -5.96 2.93 -9.22
C PRO A 55 -6.83 1.82 -8.61
N GLU A 56 -6.56 0.55 -8.92
CA GLU A 56 -7.21 -0.60 -8.30
C GLU A 56 -6.99 -0.66 -6.78
N GLN A 57 -5.87 -0.09 -6.30
CA GLN A 57 -5.55 -0.02 -4.87
C GLN A 57 -6.45 0.95 -4.08
N ALA A 58 -7.28 1.74 -4.77
CA ALA A 58 -8.21 2.67 -4.11
C ALA A 58 -9.14 1.96 -3.10
N ALA A 59 -9.56 0.74 -3.39
CA ALA A 59 -10.36 -0.07 -2.47
C ALA A 59 -9.61 -0.40 -1.16
N ASN A 60 -8.28 -0.54 -1.22
CA ASN A 60 -7.44 -0.73 -0.05
C ASN A 60 -7.16 0.57 0.68
N TRP A 61 -6.96 1.70 -0.05
CA TRP A 61 -6.79 3.01 0.59
C TRP A 61 -8.03 3.39 1.39
N ASP A 62 -9.22 3.17 0.85
CA ASP A 62 -10.48 3.43 1.55
C ASP A 62 -10.62 2.56 2.80
N TRP A 63 -10.40 1.25 2.66
CA TRP A 63 -10.48 0.31 3.76
C TRP A 63 -9.50 0.65 4.89
N CYS A 64 -8.23 0.94 4.58
CA CYS A 64 -7.25 1.37 5.57
C CYS A 64 -7.68 2.69 6.26
N SER A 65 -8.15 3.66 5.45
CA SER A 65 -8.58 4.97 5.96
C SER A 65 -9.78 4.87 6.90
N GLU A 66 -10.73 3.98 6.63
CA GLU A 66 -11.88 3.72 7.51
C GLU A 66 -11.43 3.18 8.88
N HIS A 67 -10.54 2.19 8.89
CA HIS A 67 -10.01 1.63 10.14
C HIS A 67 -9.20 2.65 10.94
N ILE A 68 -8.37 3.46 10.28
CA ILE A 68 -7.60 4.53 10.92
C ILE A 68 -8.54 5.57 11.53
N ARG A 69 -9.54 6.05 10.77
CA ARG A 69 -10.53 7.03 11.27
C ARG A 69 -11.34 6.50 12.44
N ALA A 70 -11.73 5.23 12.41
CA ALA A 70 -12.43 4.58 13.52
C ALA A 70 -11.60 4.60 14.81
N ALA A 71 -10.30 4.28 14.72
CA ALA A 71 -9.39 4.35 15.85
C ALA A 71 -9.16 5.81 16.33
N LYS A 72 -9.00 6.75 15.40
CA LYS A 72 -8.87 8.19 15.74
C LYS A 72 -10.12 8.76 16.40
N ALA A 73 -11.31 8.31 16.00
CA ALA A 73 -12.58 8.77 16.57
C ALA A 73 -12.73 8.46 18.07
N ILE A 74 -12.03 7.42 18.58
CA ILE A 74 -11.96 7.09 20.01
C ILE A 74 -10.72 7.68 20.71
N GLY A 75 -10.03 8.63 20.08
CA GLY A 75 -8.88 9.31 20.65
C GLY A 75 -7.54 8.56 20.55
N ARG A 76 -7.50 7.45 19.79
CA ARG A 76 -6.29 6.64 19.66
C ARG A 76 -5.29 7.29 18.68
N GLU A 77 -4.02 7.36 19.05
CA GLU A 77 -2.95 7.62 18.11
C GLU A 77 -2.68 6.37 17.26
N VAL A 78 -2.42 6.58 15.97
CA VAL A 78 -2.26 5.49 15.02
C VAL A 78 -0.93 5.62 14.30
N SER A 79 -0.09 4.58 14.41
CA SER A 79 1.18 4.45 13.70
C SER A 79 1.09 3.39 12.60
N VAL A 80 1.42 3.76 11.37
CA VAL A 80 1.35 2.90 10.18
C VAL A 80 2.74 2.69 9.59
N LEU A 81 3.11 1.46 9.30
CA LEU A 81 4.26 1.11 8.49
C LEU A 81 3.80 0.75 7.08
N ASN A 82 4.27 1.47 6.06
CA ASN A 82 4.02 1.16 4.66
C ASN A 82 5.33 0.74 3.98
N LEU A 83 5.44 -0.53 3.63
CA LEU A 83 6.58 -1.17 2.96
C LEU A 83 6.32 -1.32 1.46
N PHE A 84 7.37 -1.20 0.64
CA PHE A 84 7.28 -1.12 -0.82
C PHE A 84 6.32 0.00 -1.23
N GLY A 85 6.49 1.15 -0.57
CA GLY A 85 5.50 2.22 -0.57
C GLY A 85 5.35 2.94 -1.92
N TYR A 86 6.27 2.69 -2.89
CA TYR A 86 6.27 3.25 -4.24
C TYR A 86 6.08 4.78 -4.20
N THR A 87 5.18 5.35 -5.01
CA THR A 87 4.87 6.79 -5.02
C THR A 87 3.98 7.25 -3.87
N GLY A 88 3.66 6.35 -2.92
CA GLY A 88 3.06 6.67 -1.64
C GLY A 88 1.54 6.88 -1.61
N ALA A 89 0.77 6.36 -2.54
CA ALA A 89 -0.69 6.56 -2.51
C ALA A 89 -1.33 6.03 -1.21
N ALA A 90 -0.95 4.82 -0.76
CA ALA A 90 -1.40 4.29 0.53
C ALA A 90 -0.89 5.11 1.73
N THR A 91 0.34 5.62 1.67
CA THR A 91 0.92 6.52 2.68
C THR A 91 0.11 7.81 2.81
N VAL A 92 -0.19 8.45 1.68
CA VAL A 92 -0.95 9.71 1.63
C VAL A 92 -2.38 9.49 2.13
N ALA A 93 -3.02 8.38 1.75
CA ALA A 93 -4.35 8.02 2.24
C ALA A 93 -4.38 7.77 3.76
N ALA A 94 -3.40 7.04 4.29
CA ALA A 94 -3.29 6.79 5.72
C ALA A 94 -3.01 8.07 6.52
N ALA A 95 -2.12 8.94 6.03
CA ALA A 95 -1.83 10.23 6.65
C ALA A 95 -3.05 11.17 6.63
N ALA A 96 -3.81 11.20 5.51
CA ALA A 96 -5.06 11.95 5.41
C ALA A 96 -6.16 11.44 6.35
N ALA A 97 -6.09 10.18 6.74
CA ALA A 97 -6.98 9.59 7.75
C ALA A 97 -6.53 9.89 9.19
N GLY A 98 -5.37 10.54 9.39
CA GLY A 98 -4.87 10.99 10.70
C GLY A 98 -3.77 10.12 11.32
N ALA A 99 -3.19 9.19 10.58
CA ALA A 99 -2.08 8.36 11.07
C ALA A 99 -0.73 9.05 10.95
N SER A 100 0.18 8.70 11.85
CA SER A 100 1.63 8.85 11.64
C SER A 100 2.11 7.70 10.76
N VAL A 101 2.81 7.99 9.66
CA VAL A 101 3.19 6.96 8.67
C VAL A 101 4.69 6.87 8.51
N CYS A 102 5.23 5.66 8.56
CA CYS A 102 6.59 5.38 8.10
C CYS A 102 6.53 4.76 6.70
N HIS A 103 6.91 5.54 5.70
CA HIS A 103 6.98 5.15 4.30
C HIS A 103 8.38 4.62 3.96
N VAL A 104 8.47 3.40 3.46
CA VAL A 104 9.73 2.74 3.12
C VAL A 104 9.69 2.24 1.68
N ASP A 105 10.66 2.65 0.90
CA ASP A 105 10.90 2.15 -0.45
C ASP A 105 12.40 2.22 -0.76
N SER A 106 12.93 1.27 -1.51
CA SER A 106 14.35 1.25 -1.88
C SER A 106 14.72 2.27 -2.95
N ALA A 107 13.74 2.72 -3.75
CA ALA A 107 13.94 3.64 -4.85
C ALA A 107 13.78 5.11 -4.39
N LYS A 108 14.92 5.84 -4.28
CA LYS A 108 14.92 7.25 -3.87
C LYS A 108 13.95 8.12 -4.67
N GLY A 109 13.85 7.92 -5.99
CA GLY A 109 12.92 8.68 -6.83
C GLY A 109 11.46 8.44 -6.49
N MET A 110 11.09 7.24 -6.04
CA MET A 110 9.72 6.92 -5.60
C MET A 110 9.41 7.58 -4.26
N VAL A 111 10.36 7.59 -3.34
CA VAL A 111 10.20 8.27 -2.04
C VAL A 111 10.06 9.79 -2.22
N GLU A 112 10.82 10.40 -3.14
CA GLU A 112 10.65 11.82 -3.47
C GLU A 112 9.27 12.08 -4.11
N TRP A 113 8.81 11.21 -4.99
CA TRP A 113 7.47 11.31 -5.57
C TRP A 113 6.36 11.18 -4.50
N CYS A 114 6.55 10.33 -3.48
CA CYS A 114 5.65 10.26 -2.33
C CYS A 114 5.55 11.61 -1.60
N LYS A 115 6.67 12.31 -1.41
CA LYS A 115 6.68 13.67 -0.81
C LYS A 115 5.91 14.67 -1.66
N GLU A 116 6.06 14.61 -2.99
CA GLU A 116 5.27 15.44 -3.90
C GLU A 116 3.77 15.15 -3.79
N ASN A 117 3.37 13.88 -3.76
CA ASN A 117 1.98 13.47 -3.59
C ASN A 117 1.38 13.91 -2.25
N ALA A 118 2.15 13.82 -1.16
CA ALA A 118 1.74 14.37 0.13
C ALA A 118 1.54 15.89 0.05
N ARG A 119 2.45 16.63 -0.58
CA ARG A 119 2.32 18.08 -0.78
C ARG A 119 1.11 18.45 -1.63
N PHE A 120 0.88 17.76 -2.76
CA PHE A 120 -0.29 18.02 -3.61
C PHE A 120 -1.62 17.71 -2.92
N SER A 121 -1.61 16.81 -1.97
CA SER A 121 -2.76 16.45 -1.14
C SER A 121 -2.92 17.33 0.10
N GLY A 122 -2.13 18.41 0.27
CA GLY A 122 -2.20 19.31 1.42
C GLY A 122 -1.58 18.74 2.71
N LEU A 123 -0.78 17.68 2.60
CA LEU A 123 -0.20 16.93 3.72
C LEU A 123 1.31 17.15 3.90
N ALA A 124 1.84 18.29 3.44
CA ALA A 124 3.27 18.61 3.53
C ALA A 124 3.82 18.59 4.98
N GLN A 125 2.96 18.86 5.97
CA GLN A 125 3.29 18.87 7.39
C GLN A 125 2.77 17.66 8.16
N ALA A 126 2.18 16.68 7.45
CA ALA A 126 1.71 15.45 8.08
C ALA A 126 2.90 14.65 8.65
N PRO A 127 2.70 13.89 9.73
CA PRO A 127 3.75 13.11 10.38
C PRO A 127 4.14 11.88 9.55
N ILE A 128 4.76 12.11 8.39
CA ILE A 128 5.25 11.07 7.49
C ILE A 128 6.79 11.01 7.58
N ARG A 129 7.30 9.86 7.96
CA ARG A 129 8.72 9.54 7.94
C ARG A 129 9.06 8.84 6.63
N TYR A 130 9.92 9.43 5.83
CA TYR A 130 10.33 8.91 4.53
C TYR A 130 11.68 8.20 4.62
N ILE A 131 11.73 6.95 4.21
CA ILE A 131 12.91 6.08 4.31
C ILE A 131 13.24 5.52 2.93
N VAL A 132 14.49 5.72 2.50
CA VAL A 132 15.07 5.09 1.30
C VAL A 132 15.94 3.94 1.79
N GLU A 133 15.40 2.74 1.78
CA GLU A 133 16.09 1.53 2.25
C GLU A 133 15.39 0.27 1.73
N ASP A 134 16.11 -0.85 1.67
CA ASP A 134 15.50 -2.17 1.48
C ASP A 134 14.50 -2.47 2.62
N CYS A 135 13.30 -2.94 2.25
CA CYS A 135 12.22 -3.12 3.21
C CYS A 135 12.54 -4.17 4.30
N HIS A 136 13.18 -5.28 3.93
CA HIS A 136 13.49 -6.32 4.92
C HIS A 136 14.62 -5.87 5.86
N THR A 137 15.62 -5.20 5.35
CA THR A 137 16.68 -4.57 6.14
C THR A 137 16.12 -3.54 7.11
N PHE A 138 15.20 -2.69 6.65
CA PHE A 138 14.48 -1.74 7.50
C PHE A 138 13.72 -2.45 8.62
N VAL A 139 12.91 -3.47 8.30
CA VAL A 139 12.13 -4.26 9.28
C VAL A 139 13.02 -4.85 10.36
N ARG A 140 14.12 -5.50 9.98
CA ARG A 140 15.10 -6.04 10.94
C ARG A 140 15.72 -4.97 11.84
N ARG A 141 15.95 -3.77 11.31
CA ARG A 141 16.43 -2.64 12.09
C ARG A 141 15.40 -2.15 13.11
N GLU A 142 14.14 -2.03 12.72
CA GLU A 142 13.05 -1.62 13.64
C GLU A 142 12.80 -2.69 14.72
N LEU A 143 12.94 -3.98 14.41
CA LEU A 143 12.90 -5.06 15.41
C LEU A 143 13.98 -4.88 16.49
N ARG A 144 15.24 -4.63 16.08
CA ARG A 144 16.33 -4.37 17.03
C ARG A 144 16.09 -3.13 17.91
N ARG A 145 15.31 -2.18 17.43
CA ARG A 145 14.93 -0.95 18.16
C ARG A 145 13.68 -1.14 19.03
N GLY A 146 13.07 -2.30 19.01
CA GLY A 146 11.82 -2.58 19.73
C GLY A 146 10.64 -1.72 19.27
N LYS A 147 10.66 -1.24 17.99
CA LYS A 147 9.56 -0.45 17.45
C LYS A 147 8.35 -1.30 17.19
N LYS A 148 7.16 -0.68 17.33
CA LYS A 148 5.87 -1.30 17.08
C LYS A 148 5.02 -0.37 16.21
N TYR A 149 4.11 -0.96 15.45
CA TYR A 149 3.17 -0.28 14.57
C TYR A 149 1.76 -0.84 14.76
N ASP A 150 0.78 0.05 14.75
CA ASP A 150 -0.64 -0.34 14.90
C ASP A 150 -1.20 -0.92 13.61
N ALA A 151 -0.63 -0.55 12.48
CA ALA A 151 -1.00 -1.10 11.19
C ALA A 151 0.22 -1.26 10.29
N ILE A 152 0.19 -2.29 9.44
CA ILE A 152 1.21 -2.54 8.43
C ILE A 152 0.53 -2.71 7.08
N ILE A 153 1.06 -2.01 6.07
CA ILE A 153 0.67 -2.12 4.66
C ILE A 153 1.89 -2.57 3.89
N MET A 154 1.72 -3.51 2.95
CA MET A 154 2.79 -3.88 2.05
C MET A 154 2.28 -4.33 0.69
N ASP A 155 3.05 -4.01 -0.33
CA ASP A 155 2.82 -4.39 -1.72
C ASP A 155 4.12 -4.91 -2.36
N PRO A 156 4.62 -6.07 -1.89
CA PRO A 156 5.89 -6.60 -2.35
C PRO A 156 5.84 -6.98 -3.83
N PRO A 157 6.87 -6.64 -4.61
CA PRO A 157 6.95 -7.03 -6.02
C PRO A 157 7.10 -8.54 -6.17
N SER A 158 6.69 -9.09 -7.31
CA SER A 158 6.94 -10.50 -7.64
C SER A 158 8.44 -10.80 -7.72
N TYR A 159 9.20 -9.86 -8.28
CA TYR A 159 10.65 -9.94 -8.46
C TYR A 159 11.26 -8.53 -8.41
N GLY A 160 12.46 -8.42 -7.84
CA GLY A 160 13.18 -7.16 -7.77
C GLY A 160 14.65 -7.32 -7.42
N HIS A 161 15.39 -6.23 -7.52
CA HIS A 161 16.77 -6.12 -7.06
C HIS A 161 16.85 -5.03 -6.00
N GLY A 162 17.52 -5.35 -4.89
CA GLY A 162 17.93 -4.35 -3.91
C GLY A 162 19.07 -3.47 -4.41
N ALA A 163 19.37 -2.40 -3.67
CA ALA A 163 20.43 -1.46 -4.02
C ALA A 163 21.84 -2.08 -4.04
N ASP A 164 22.06 -3.09 -3.22
CA ASP A 164 23.35 -3.81 -3.05
C ASP A 164 23.38 -5.13 -3.83
N GLY A 165 22.44 -5.32 -4.78
CA GLY A 165 22.39 -6.48 -5.67
C GLY A 165 21.62 -7.69 -5.11
N GLU A 166 20.96 -7.56 -3.96
CA GLU A 166 20.10 -8.61 -3.42
C GLU A 166 18.94 -8.90 -4.39
N VAL A 167 18.64 -10.18 -4.53
CA VAL A 167 17.53 -10.62 -5.37
C VAL A 167 16.31 -10.90 -4.51
N TRP A 168 15.27 -10.10 -4.71
CA TRP A 168 13.97 -10.37 -4.16
C TRP A 168 13.18 -11.30 -5.08
N LYS A 169 12.66 -12.40 -4.52
CA LYS A 169 11.67 -13.28 -5.14
C LYS A 169 10.54 -13.49 -4.15
N LEU A 170 9.30 -13.20 -4.54
CA LEU A 170 8.16 -13.27 -3.63
C LEU A 170 8.01 -14.65 -3.02
N GLU A 171 8.19 -15.71 -3.81
CA GLU A 171 8.01 -17.11 -3.38
C GLU A 171 8.94 -17.52 -2.24
N THR A 172 10.13 -16.94 -2.17
CA THR A 172 11.15 -17.28 -1.17
C THR A 172 11.23 -16.25 -0.05
N ASN A 173 10.96 -14.98 -0.34
CA ASN A 173 11.20 -13.88 0.59
C ASN A 173 9.93 -13.39 1.32
N LEU A 174 8.72 -13.72 0.83
CA LEU A 174 7.49 -13.24 1.45
C LEU A 174 7.31 -13.74 2.88
N TRP A 175 7.44 -15.05 3.11
CA TRP A 175 7.24 -15.63 4.44
C TRP A 175 8.22 -15.08 5.49
N PRO A 176 9.55 -15.04 5.26
CA PRO A 176 10.49 -14.42 6.20
C PRO A 176 10.16 -12.97 6.52
N LEU A 177 9.79 -12.15 5.50
CA LEU A 177 9.40 -10.76 5.70
C LEU A 177 8.13 -10.65 6.54
N LEU A 178 7.08 -11.44 6.23
CA LEU A 178 5.83 -11.43 6.99
C LEU A 178 6.04 -11.84 8.45
N ALA A 179 6.86 -12.86 8.70
CA ALA A 179 7.18 -13.32 10.04
C ALA A 179 7.92 -12.26 10.87
N ASP A 180 8.79 -11.48 10.24
CA ASP A 180 9.45 -10.36 10.90
C ASP A 180 8.49 -9.16 11.07
N CYS A 181 7.66 -8.85 10.09
CA CYS A 181 6.64 -7.80 10.20
C CYS A 181 5.61 -8.09 11.29
N GLN A 182 5.20 -9.35 11.46
CA GLN A 182 4.28 -9.74 12.53
C GLN A 182 4.81 -9.36 13.92
N LYS A 183 6.13 -9.48 14.14
CA LYS A 183 6.76 -9.07 15.40
C LYS A 183 6.80 -7.55 15.61
N LEU A 184 6.60 -6.75 14.56
CA LEU A 184 6.47 -5.29 14.64
C LEU A 184 5.06 -4.82 14.96
N VAL A 185 4.07 -5.70 14.92
CA VAL A 185 2.68 -5.36 15.24
C VAL A 185 2.58 -5.01 16.72
N SER A 186 1.83 -3.94 17.06
CA SER A 186 1.60 -3.51 18.45
C SER A 186 0.74 -4.52 19.21
N GLU A 187 0.64 -4.35 20.54
CA GLU A 187 -0.20 -5.23 21.38
C GLU A 187 -1.69 -5.10 21.08
N ASP A 188 -2.11 -3.91 20.65
CA ASP A 188 -3.48 -3.62 20.23
C ASP A 188 -3.48 -3.15 18.76
N PRO A 189 -3.33 -4.06 17.79
CA PRO A 189 -3.21 -3.70 16.41
C PRO A 189 -4.54 -3.35 15.78
N ILE A 190 -4.50 -2.57 14.68
CA ILE A 190 -5.67 -2.19 13.91
C ILE A 190 -5.82 -3.09 12.69
N PHE A 191 -4.76 -3.14 11.84
CA PHE A 191 -4.80 -4.01 10.67
C PHE A 191 -3.42 -4.40 10.13
N PHE A 192 -3.44 -5.42 9.29
CA PHE A 192 -2.30 -5.89 8.50
C PHE A 192 -2.79 -6.17 7.07
N LEU A 193 -2.25 -5.45 6.10
CA LEU A 193 -2.63 -5.54 4.68
C LEU A 193 -1.44 -6.00 3.85
N VAL A 194 -1.64 -7.03 3.05
CA VAL A 194 -0.68 -7.52 2.05
C VAL A 194 -1.34 -7.56 0.69
N ASN A 195 -0.69 -6.98 -0.31
CA ASN A 195 -1.08 -7.09 -1.71
C ASN A 195 -0.10 -8.00 -2.45
N ALA A 196 -0.53 -8.57 -3.55
CA ALA A 196 0.35 -9.28 -4.47
C ALA A 196 -0.21 -9.27 -5.88
N TYR A 197 0.70 -9.13 -6.85
CA TYR A 197 0.41 -9.17 -8.28
C TYR A 197 1.07 -10.36 -8.97
N THR A 198 1.49 -11.34 -8.17
CA THR A 198 2.23 -12.52 -8.65
C THR A 198 1.24 -13.56 -9.20
N THR A 199 1.42 -13.91 -10.46
CA THR A 199 0.67 -15.01 -11.08
C THR A 199 0.92 -16.32 -10.34
N GLY A 200 -0.15 -17.07 -10.03
CA GLY A 200 -0.06 -18.34 -9.31
C GLY A 200 -0.21 -18.24 -7.79
N LEU A 201 -0.13 -17.03 -7.20
CA LEU A 201 -0.51 -16.84 -5.81
C LEU A 201 -2.01 -16.61 -5.71
N SER A 202 -2.76 -17.55 -5.11
CA SER A 202 -4.19 -17.43 -4.94
C SER A 202 -4.58 -16.66 -3.67
N PRO A 203 -5.77 -16.04 -3.60
CA PRO A 203 -6.29 -15.47 -2.35
C PRO A 203 -6.33 -16.49 -1.22
N THR A 204 -6.69 -17.74 -1.49
CA THR A 204 -6.71 -18.82 -0.50
C THR A 204 -5.32 -19.10 0.09
N SER A 205 -4.28 -19.10 -0.75
CA SER A 205 -2.88 -19.26 -0.26
C SER A 205 -2.51 -18.11 0.69
N LEU A 206 -2.87 -16.88 0.34
CA LEU A 206 -2.63 -15.71 1.19
C LEU A 206 -3.44 -15.77 2.49
N ALA A 207 -4.69 -16.26 2.44
CA ALA A 207 -5.52 -16.49 3.63
C ALA A 207 -4.85 -17.47 4.60
N ASN A 208 -4.34 -18.59 4.08
CA ASN A 208 -3.64 -19.60 4.89
C ASN A 208 -2.37 -19.01 5.52
N VAL A 209 -1.60 -18.23 4.77
CA VAL A 209 -0.39 -17.55 5.26
C VAL A 209 -0.74 -16.61 6.41
N LEU A 210 -1.72 -15.74 6.25
CA LEU A 210 -2.14 -14.79 7.30
C LEU A 210 -2.74 -15.49 8.51
N SER A 211 -3.56 -16.52 8.30
CA SER A 211 -4.14 -17.30 9.40
C SER A 211 -3.07 -18.00 10.24
N ARG A 212 -2.06 -18.57 9.60
CA ARG A 212 -0.92 -19.19 10.29
C ARG A 212 -0.07 -18.14 11.01
N LEU A 213 0.20 -17.01 10.36
CA LEU A 213 1.03 -15.92 10.90
C LEU A 213 0.44 -15.35 12.19
N PHE A 214 -0.88 -15.18 12.22
CA PHE A 214 -1.59 -14.57 13.35
C PHE A 214 -2.43 -15.56 14.16
N ALA A 215 -2.07 -16.85 14.19
CA ALA A 215 -2.85 -17.88 14.88
C ALA A 215 -3.10 -17.58 16.37
N SER A 216 -2.14 -16.92 17.05
CA SER A 216 -2.22 -16.55 18.48
C SER A 216 -2.73 -15.13 18.73
N HIS A 217 -3.05 -14.33 17.69
CA HIS A 217 -3.33 -12.90 17.84
C HIS A 217 -4.81 -12.51 17.67
N GLY A 218 -5.71 -13.48 17.53
CA GLY A 218 -7.13 -13.17 17.26
C GLY A 218 -7.31 -12.39 15.94
N GLY A 219 -8.44 -11.66 15.83
CA GLY A 219 -8.79 -10.84 14.66
C GLY A 219 -9.43 -11.63 13.52
N THR A 220 -9.82 -10.91 12.46
CA THR A 220 -10.53 -11.44 11.28
C THR A 220 -9.65 -11.35 10.05
N THR A 221 -9.67 -12.37 9.20
CA THR A 221 -8.96 -12.37 7.91
C THR A 221 -9.96 -12.39 6.77
N ALA A 222 -9.74 -11.53 5.77
CA ALA A 222 -10.41 -11.61 4.48
C ALA A 222 -9.35 -11.54 3.36
N THR A 223 -9.58 -12.30 2.31
CA THR A 223 -8.75 -12.28 1.11
C THR A 223 -9.62 -12.27 -0.13
N GLY A 224 -9.13 -11.71 -1.20
CA GLY A 224 -9.86 -11.64 -2.45
C GLY A 224 -9.03 -11.05 -3.58
N GLU A 225 -9.66 -10.89 -4.72
CA GLU A 225 -9.08 -10.19 -5.85
C GLU A 225 -9.28 -8.69 -5.71
N ILE A 226 -8.28 -7.93 -6.14
CA ILE A 226 -8.38 -6.48 -6.30
C ILE A 226 -8.40 -6.16 -7.79
N GLY A 227 -9.25 -5.23 -8.19
CA GLY A 227 -9.40 -4.89 -9.60
C GLY A 227 -10.12 -3.57 -9.83
N LEU A 228 -10.20 -3.20 -11.09
CA LEU A 228 -10.88 -1.99 -11.55
C LEU A 228 -12.32 -2.30 -11.94
N PRO A 229 -13.31 -1.57 -11.41
CA PRO A 229 -14.69 -1.70 -11.84
C PRO A 229 -14.83 -1.22 -13.30
N ILE A 230 -15.49 -2.02 -14.12
CA ILE A 230 -15.85 -1.68 -15.49
C ILE A 230 -17.19 -0.97 -15.44
N THR A 231 -17.24 0.30 -15.86
CA THR A 231 -18.45 1.14 -15.78
C THR A 231 -19.62 0.61 -16.61
N ALA A 232 -19.32 -0.09 -17.72
CA ALA A 232 -20.33 -0.75 -18.53
C ALA A 232 -20.45 -2.22 -18.10
N GLY A 233 -21.59 -2.61 -17.53
CA GLY A 233 -21.94 -4.02 -17.29
C GLY A 233 -21.61 -4.59 -15.90
N GLY A 234 -21.11 -3.80 -14.97
CA GLY A 234 -20.89 -4.23 -13.58
C GLY A 234 -19.80 -5.29 -13.38
N LEU A 235 -18.94 -5.48 -14.37
CA LEU A 235 -17.81 -6.39 -14.32
C LEU A 235 -16.60 -5.72 -13.63
N VAL A 236 -15.61 -6.53 -13.26
CA VAL A 236 -14.34 -6.06 -12.68
C VAL A 236 -13.19 -6.57 -13.53
N LEU A 237 -12.24 -5.70 -13.88
CA LEU A 237 -10.97 -6.10 -14.45
C LEU A 237 -10.05 -6.55 -13.30
N PRO A 238 -9.75 -7.85 -13.15
CA PRO A 238 -8.88 -8.32 -12.08
C PRO A 238 -7.45 -7.84 -12.31
N CYS A 239 -6.81 -7.34 -11.25
CA CYS A 239 -5.44 -6.81 -11.31
C CYS A 239 -4.47 -7.57 -10.42
N GLY A 240 -4.89 -7.97 -9.23
CA GLY A 240 -4.08 -8.65 -8.24
C GLY A 240 -4.94 -9.23 -7.11
N ILE A 241 -4.29 -9.58 -6.01
CA ILE A 241 -4.96 -10.11 -4.81
C ILE A 241 -4.62 -9.28 -3.59
N TYR A 242 -5.50 -9.30 -2.60
CA TYR A 242 -5.23 -8.75 -1.28
C TYR A 242 -5.46 -9.78 -0.18
N GLY A 243 -4.72 -9.62 0.92
CA GLY A 243 -4.99 -10.23 2.21
C GLY A 243 -5.09 -9.16 3.28
N ARG A 244 -6.22 -9.10 3.97
CA ARG A 244 -6.52 -8.16 5.05
C ARG A 244 -6.72 -8.93 6.34
N ARG A 245 -5.98 -8.55 7.37
CA ARG A 245 -6.22 -8.97 8.75
C ARG A 245 -6.53 -7.74 9.56
N TRP A 246 -7.58 -7.76 10.40
CA TRP A 246 -7.92 -6.64 11.26
C TRP A 246 -8.42 -7.11 12.61
N TRP A 247 -8.32 -6.21 13.57
CA TRP A 247 -8.78 -6.41 14.93
C TRP A 247 -9.87 -5.39 15.24
N SER A 248 -10.87 -5.81 16.00
CA SER A 248 -11.92 -4.88 16.44
C SER A 248 -11.31 -3.84 17.37
N VAL A 249 -11.54 -2.57 17.08
CA VAL A 249 -11.13 -1.48 17.98
C VAL A 249 -11.99 -1.58 19.23
N SER A 250 -11.41 -2.07 20.34
CA SER A 250 -12.14 -2.26 21.58
C SER A 250 -12.36 -0.92 22.30
N TYR A 251 -13.62 -0.66 22.71
CA TYR A 251 -14.01 0.49 23.55
C TYR A 251 -13.61 0.33 25.04
N THR A 252 -12.56 -0.40 25.37
CA THR A 252 -12.25 -0.82 26.75
C THR A 252 -11.77 0.30 27.68
N HIS A 253 -11.76 1.58 27.25
CA HIS A 253 -11.31 2.70 28.12
C HIS A 253 -12.31 3.87 28.29
N LEU A 254 -13.59 3.68 27.95
CA LEU A 254 -14.64 4.62 28.39
C LEU A 254 -15.27 4.10 29.69
N THR A 255 -14.58 4.26 30.81
CA THR A 255 -15.27 4.35 32.10
C THR A 255 -16.07 5.65 32.07
N LEU A 256 -17.36 5.56 31.77
CA LEU A 256 -18.29 6.64 32.04
C LEU A 256 -18.17 7.04 33.53
N PRO A 257 -17.99 8.31 33.86
CA PRO A 257 -18.05 8.72 35.25
C PRO A 257 -19.45 8.44 35.73
N THR A 258 -19.62 7.48 36.64
CA THR A 258 -20.86 7.25 37.37
C THR A 258 -21.12 8.51 38.18
N LYS A 259 -22.03 9.37 37.69
CA LYS A 259 -22.67 10.37 38.58
C LYS A 259 -23.42 9.60 39.66
N ARG A 260 -22.88 9.61 40.86
CA ARG A 260 -23.71 9.34 42.05
C ARG A 260 -24.69 10.52 42.21
N ILE A 261 -25.98 10.21 42.14
CA ILE A 261 -27.06 11.07 42.61
C ILE A 261 -27.06 11.01 44.13
#